data_d0159abcc0b439897029414ae1c541b9
#
_entry.id   d0159abcc0b439897029414ae1c541b9
#
_cell.length_a   1.000
_cell.length_b   1.000
_cell.length_c   1.000
_cell.angle_alpha   90.00
_cell.angle_beta   90.00
_cell.angle_gamma   90.00
#
_symmetry.space_group_name_H-M   'P 1'
#
loop_
_entity.id
_entity.type
_entity.pdbx_description
1 polymer ?
#
loop_
_entity_poly.entity_id
_entity_poly.type
_entity_poly.pdbx_seq_one_letter_code
_entity_poly.pdbx_strand_id
1 'polypeptide(L)'
;MRPLPDAEPQELDALLARPGLRIERIVSTGQASPPGFWYDQPQGEWVLVLEGEARLAFENEPAARLLKVGDFVDIAPHRRHRVESTATPTVWLAVHYDQRESLWDDQRES
;
A
#
# COMPACT_ATOMS: atom_id res chain seq x y z
N MET A 1 5.37 0.55 0.24
CA MET A 1 5.19 -0.84 0.67
C MET A 1 6.53 -1.55 0.72
N ARG A 2 6.76 -2.35 1.72
CA ARG A 2 8.00 -3.08 1.83
C ARG A 2 8.04 -4.28 0.93
N PRO A 3 9.23 -4.76 0.57
CA PRO A 3 9.34 -6.02 -0.13
C PRO A 3 8.67 -7.13 0.68
N LEU A 4 8.07 -8.08 0.00
CA LEU A 4 7.41 -9.20 0.65
C LEU A 4 8.44 -10.19 1.19
N PRO A 5 8.26 -10.67 2.44
CA PRO A 5 9.15 -11.70 2.96
C PRO A 5 8.98 -12.98 2.13
N ASP A 6 10.04 -13.70 1.94
CA ASP A 6 10.03 -14.99 1.24
C ASP A 6 9.55 -14.96 -0.20
N ALA A 7 9.40 -13.76 -0.79
CA ALA A 7 9.05 -13.61 -2.18
C ALA A 7 10.19 -12.94 -2.92
N GLU A 8 10.17 -13.03 -4.24
CA GLU A 8 11.15 -12.30 -5.03
C GLU A 8 10.96 -10.81 -4.81
N PRO A 9 12.04 -10.05 -4.72
CA PRO A 9 11.92 -8.61 -4.47
C PRO A 9 11.11 -7.92 -5.56
N GLN A 10 10.24 -7.06 -5.13
CA GLN A 10 9.57 -6.13 -6.03
C GLN A 10 10.55 -5.03 -6.38
N GLU A 11 10.34 -4.40 -7.52
CA GLU A 11 11.12 -3.22 -7.85
C GLU A 11 10.50 -2.01 -7.18
N LEU A 12 11.32 -1.27 -6.46
CA LEU A 12 10.86 -0.07 -5.75
C LEU A 12 11.69 1.11 -6.22
N ASP A 13 11.02 2.13 -6.75
CA ASP A 13 11.67 3.37 -7.14
C ASP A 13 11.18 4.49 -6.26
N ALA A 14 12.08 5.11 -5.52
CA ALA A 14 11.72 6.26 -4.72
C ALA A 14 11.59 7.47 -5.64
N LEU A 15 10.42 8.06 -5.67
CA LEU A 15 10.13 9.20 -6.53
C LEU A 15 10.28 10.52 -5.79
N LEU A 16 9.97 10.53 -4.50
CA LEU A 16 10.05 11.73 -3.68
C LEU A 16 10.15 11.32 -2.23
N ALA A 17 11.00 11.99 -1.48
CA ALA A 17 11.09 11.79 -0.04
C ALA A 17 11.21 13.14 0.64
N ARG A 18 10.39 13.33 1.67
CA ARG A 18 10.38 14.52 2.51
C ARG A 18 10.13 14.06 3.93
N PRO A 19 10.43 14.88 4.95
CA PRO A 19 10.10 14.47 6.31
C PRO A 19 8.62 14.09 6.40
N GLY A 20 8.36 12.87 6.86
CA GLY A 20 7.00 12.38 7.02
C GLY A 20 6.27 12.00 5.75
N LEU A 21 6.97 11.98 4.60
CA LEU A 21 6.34 11.67 3.33
C LEU A 21 7.30 10.95 2.40
N ARG A 22 6.85 9.85 1.80
CA ARG A 22 7.63 9.16 0.78
C ARG A 22 6.71 8.65 -0.31
N ILE A 23 7.07 8.91 -1.56
CA ILE A 23 6.32 8.42 -2.71
C ILE A 23 7.20 7.44 -3.47
N GLU A 24 6.63 6.27 -3.75
CA GLU A 24 7.35 5.19 -4.43
C GLU A 24 6.53 4.66 -5.57
N ARG A 25 7.22 4.24 -6.62
CA ARG A 25 6.61 3.42 -7.66
C ARG A 25 7.04 1.98 -7.42
N ILE A 26 6.08 1.08 -7.38
CA ILE A 26 6.32 -0.32 -7.09
C ILE A 26 5.91 -1.14 -8.30
N VAL A 27 6.80 -2.00 -8.77
CA VAL A 27 6.49 -2.93 -9.86
C VAL A 27 6.46 -4.33 -9.28
N SER A 28 5.31 -4.98 -9.38
CA SER A 28 5.11 -6.34 -8.92
C SER A 28 4.98 -7.26 -10.12
N THR A 29 5.58 -8.44 -10.02
CA THR A 29 5.53 -9.43 -11.10
C THR A 29 4.98 -10.74 -10.56
N GLY A 30 3.77 -10.67 -10.00
CA GLY A 30 3.07 -11.83 -9.48
C GLY A 30 3.34 -12.13 -8.01
N GLN A 31 4.06 -11.26 -7.30
CA GLN A 31 4.32 -11.50 -5.88
C GLN A 31 3.05 -11.39 -5.06
N ALA A 32 3.01 -12.16 -3.99
CA ALA A 32 1.93 -12.12 -3.03
C ALA A 32 2.51 -12.29 -1.63
N SER A 33 1.78 -11.84 -0.62
CA SER A 33 2.20 -12.04 0.76
C SER A 33 2.10 -13.52 1.10
N PRO A 34 3.03 -14.04 1.90
CA PRO A 34 2.92 -15.43 2.36
C PRO A 34 1.63 -15.64 3.16
N PRO A 35 1.08 -16.85 3.16
CA PRO A 35 -0.12 -17.12 3.93
C PRO A 35 0.08 -16.76 5.41
N GLY A 36 -0.91 -16.10 5.98
CA GLY A 36 -0.87 -15.72 7.39
C GLY A 36 -0.04 -14.50 7.71
N PHE A 37 0.63 -13.90 6.73
CA PHE A 37 1.42 -12.70 6.95
C PHE A 37 0.54 -11.46 6.78
N TRP A 38 0.63 -10.53 7.75
CA TRP A 38 -0.10 -9.26 7.69
C TRP A 38 0.87 -8.12 7.89
N TYR A 39 0.80 -7.13 6.99
CA TYR A 39 1.52 -5.88 7.19
C TYR A 39 0.83 -5.08 8.28
N ASP A 40 1.64 -4.46 9.12
CA ASP A 40 1.17 -3.59 10.20
C ASP A 40 2.21 -2.50 10.34
N GLN A 41 1.91 -1.34 9.80
CA GLN A 41 2.89 -0.27 9.67
C GLN A 41 2.48 0.97 10.45
N PRO A 42 3.45 1.69 11.02
CA PRO A 42 3.12 2.90 11.79
C PRO A 42 2.72 4.09 10.93
N GLN A 43 3.06 4.07 9.64
CA GLN A 43 2.69 5.13 8.71
C GLN A 43 1.44 4.74 7.96
N GLY A 44 0.68 5.75 7.52
CA GLY A 44 -0.38 5.51 6.55
C GLY A 44 0.22 5.23 5.18
N GLU A 45 -0.53 4.55 4.34
CA GLU A 45 -0.09 4.22 3.00
C GLU A 45 -1.26 4.35 2.03
N TRP A 46 -1.14 5.28 1.09
CA TRP A 46 -2.13 5.46 0.04
C TRP A 46 -1.58 4.81 -1.22
N VAL A 47 -2.33 3.88 -1.81
CA VAL A 47 -1.88 3.17 -3.00
C VAL A 47 -2.84 3.38 -4.15
N LEU A 48 -2.29 3.51 -5.35
CA LEU A 48 -3.04 3.67 -6.59
C LEU A 48 -2.49 2.69 -7.60
N VAL A 49 -3.36 1.94 -8.27
CA VAL A 49 -2.94 1.00 -9.31
C VAL A 49 -2.83 1.74 -10.63
N LEU A 50 -1.64 1.74 -11.21
CA LEU A 50 -1.37 2.38 -12.49
C LEU A 50 -1.43 1.41 -13.65
N GLU A 51 -1.13 0.14 -13.40
CA GLU A 51 -1.14 -0.89 -14.42
C GLU A 51 -1.38 -2.24 -13.75
N GLY A 52 -2.09 -3.15 -14.43
CA GLY A 52 -2.36 -4.48 -13.91
C GLY A 52 -3.53 -4.49 -12.95
N GLU A 53 -3.50 -5.40 -12.01
CA GLU A 53 -4.53 -5.48 -10.98
C GLU A 53 -4.01 -6.29 -9.79
N ALA A 54 -4.65 -6.12 -8.64
CA ALA A 54 -4.21 -6.77 -7.42
C ALA A 54 -5.41 -7.05 -6.52
N ARG A 55 -5.26 -8.04 -5.65
CA ARG A 55 -6.22 -8.30 -4.59
C ARG A 55 -5.57 -7.97 -3.27
N LEU A 56 -6.22 -7.08 -2.53
CA LEU A 56 -5.72 -6.60 -1.24
C LEU A 56 -6.71 -7.00 -0.16
N ALA A 57 -6.22 -7.73 0.83
CA ALA A 57 -7.07 -8.18 1.93
C ALA A 57 -6.79 -7.37 3.18
N PHE A 58 -7.84 -7.07 3.93
CA PHE A 58 -7.74 -6.46 5.24
C PHE A 58 -8.20 -7.46 6.28
N GLU A 59 -7.49 -7.52 7.39
CA GLU A 59 -7.80 -8.51 8.42
C GLU A 59 -9.23 -8.38 8.94
N ASN A 60 -9.74 -7.17 8.97
CA ASN A 60 -11.08 -6.92 9.49
C ASN A 60 -12.18 -6.94 8.42
N GLU A 61 -11.87 -7.44 7.23
CA GLU A 61 -12.87 -7.57 6.16
C GLU A 61 -12.97 -9.01 5.70
N PRO A 62 -14.18 -9.47 5.37
CA PRO A 62 -14.39 -10.88 5.02
C PRO A 62 -13.85 -11.27 3.66
N ALA A 63 -13.66 -10.33 2.74
CA ALA A 63 -13.21 -10.64 1.40
C ALA A 63 -12.17 -9.64 0.94
N ALA A 64 -11.24 -10.11 0.11
CA ALA A 64 -10.24 -9.24 -0.48
C ALA A 64 -10.88 -8.28 -1.46
N ARG A 65 -10.28 -7.10 -1.61
CA ARG A 65 -10.71 -6.10 -2.58
C ARG A 65 -9.93 -6.29 -3.86
N LEU A 66 -10.62 -6.31 -4.98
CA LEU A 66 -9.96 -6.32 -6.28
C LEU A 66 -9.72 -4.87 -6.70
N LEU A 67 -8.46 -4.53 -6.93
CA LEU A 67 -8.06 -3.20 -7.35
C LEU A 67 -7.61 -3.26 -8.80
N LYS A 68 -8.21 -2.44 -9.64
CA LYS A 68 -7.87 -2.33 -11.05
C LYS A 68 -7.26 -0.97 -11.31
N VAL A 69 -6.81 -0.76 -12.54
CA VAL A 69 -6.20 0.51 -12.93
C VAL A 69 -7.11 1.67 -12.56
N GLY A 70 -6.55 2.64 -11.85
CA GLY A 70 -7.28 3.82 -11.39
C GLY A 70 -7.90 3.67 -10.01
N ASP A 71 -7.94 2.46 -9.45
CA ASP A 71 -8.45 2.26 -8.10
C ASP A 71 -7.39 2.61 -7.08
N PHE A 72 -7.82 3.16 -5.95
CA PHE A 72 -6.90 3.51 -4.88
C PHE A 72 -7.48 3.15 -3.53
N VAL A 73 -6.60 3.02 -2.54
CA VAL A 73 -7.00 2.74 -1.16
C VAL A 73 -6.09 3.52 -0.24
N ASP A 74 -6.66 4.12 0.78
CA ASP A 74 -5.89 4.74 1.85
C ASP A 74 -5.85 3.76 3.03
N ILE A 75 -4.67 3.24 3.31
CA ILE A 75 -4.49 2.26 4.37
C ILE A 75 -4.00 3.00 5.60
N ALA A 76 -4.88 3.11 6.60
CA ALA A 76 -4.56 3.84 7.83
C ALA A 76 -3.39 3.18 8.56
N PRO A 77 -2.66 3.94 9.39
CA PRO A 77 -1.62 3.35 10.23
C PRO A 77 -2.15 2.16 11.01
N HIS A 78 -1.35 1.11 11.08
CA HIS A 78 -1.64 -0.11 11.83
C HIS A 78 -2.85 -0.90 11.36
N ARG A 79 -3.40 -0.56 10.21
CA ARG A 79 -4.47 -1.37 9.64
C ARG A 79 -3.85 -2.58 8.96
N ARG A 80 -4.09 -3.76 9.51
CA ARG A 80 -3.45 -4.98 9.03
C ARG A 80 -4.00 -5.38 7.68
N HIS A 81 -3.08 -5.60 6.75
CA HIS A 81 -3.43 -5.89 5.36
C HIS A 81 -2.38 -6.79 4.72
N ARG A 82 -2.75 -7.40 3.62
CA ARG A 82 -1.84 -8.25 2.85
C ARG A 82 -2.22 -8.25 1.38
N VAL A 83 -1.23 -8.49 0.54
CA VAL A 83 -1.45 -8.63 -0.90
C VAL A 83 -1.71 -10.10 -1.19
N GLU A 84 -2.90 -10.42 -1.67
CA GLU A 84 -3.24 -11.80 -1.98
C GLU A 84 -2.79 -12.21 -3.36
N SER A 85 -2.80 -11.29 -4.31
CA SER A 85 -2.33 -11.58 -5.67
C SER A 85 -2.01 -10.31 -6.41
N THR A 86 -1.11 -10.41 -7.38
CA THR A 86 -0.82 -9.33 -8.31
C THR A 86 -0.69 -9.91 -9.69
N ALA A 87 -1.10 -9.15 -10.69
CA ALA A 87 -0.87 -9.51 -12.08
C ALA A 87 0.59 -9.24 -12.45
N THR A 88 1.02 -9.73 -13.58
CA THR A 88 2.38 -9.53 -14.07
C THR A 88 2.35 -8.74 -15.37
N PRO A 89 2.74 -7.45 -15.36
CA PRO A 89 3.14 -6.66 -14.19
C PRO A 89 1.97 -5.96 -13.53
N THR A 90 2.14 -5.58 -12.27
CA THR A 90 1.26 -4.62 -11.60
C THR A 90 2.13 -3.46 -11.17
N VAL A 91 1.73 -2.26 -11.53
CA VAL A 91 2.46 -1.05 -11.18
C VAL A 91 1.62 -0.22 -10.25
N TRP A 92 2.18 0.12 -9.11
CA TRP A 92 1.49 0.88 -8.06
C TRP A 92 2.22 2.18 -7.81
N LEU A 93 1.47 3.18 -7.39
CA LEU A 93 2.02 4.36 -6.77
C LEU A 93 1.68 4.29 -5.30
N ALA A 94 2.67 4.34 -4.43
CA ALA A 94 2.45 4.27 -3.00
C ALA A 94 2.94 5.55 -2.34
N VAL A 95 2.09 6.15 -1.52
CA VAL A 95 2.42 7.35 -0.75
C VAL A 95 2.39 6.97 0.72
N HIS A 96 3.56 6.99 1.35
CA HIS A 96 3.67 6.72 2.80
C HIS A 96 3.70 8.07 3.51
N TYR A 97 2.92 8.19 4.57
CA TYR A 97 2.81 9.48 5.26
C TYR A 97 2.67 9.27 6.76
N ASP A 98 3.20 10.22 7.51
CA ASP A 98 3.00 10.25 8.95
C ASP A 98 1.64 10.85 9.22
N GLN A 99 0.91 10.26 10.16
CA GLN A 99 -0.38 10.78 10.51
C GLN A 99 -0.27 11.60 11.78
N ARG A 100 -0.68 12.86 11.68
CA ARG A 100 -0.65 13.78 12.80
C ARG A 100 -2.06 14.25 13.05
N GLU A 101 -2.76 13.43 13.74
CA GLU A 101 -4.17 13.61 13.89
C GLU A 101 -4.60 14.97 14.36
N SER A 102 -4.05 15.44 15.47
CA SER A 102 -4.55 16.67 16.07
C SER A 102 -4.32 17.89 15.19
N LEU A 103 -3.14 18.02 14.62
CA LEU A 103 -2.86 19.15 13.73
C LEU A 103 -3.72 19.13 12.50
N TRP A 104 -3.89 17.97 11.97
CA TRP A 104 -4.67 17.79 10.77
C TRP A 104 -6.12 18.16 11.00
N ASP A 105 -6.68 17.69 12.10
CA ASP A 105 -8.07 17.96 12.40
C ASP A 105 -8.33 19.43 12.62
N ASP A 106 -7.44 20.11 13.32
CA ASP A 106 -7.58 21.53 13.55
C ASP A 106 -7.61 22.30 12.25
N GLN A 107 -6.78 21.93 11.34
CA GLN A 107 -6.74 22.64 10.06
C GLN A 107 -7.95 22.36 9.20
N ARG A 108 -8.50 21.20 9.33
CA ARG A 108 -9.64 20.82 8.51
C ARG A 108 -10.91 21.50 8.93
N GLU A 109 -10.93 22.00 10.12
CA GLU A 109 -12.08 22.73 10.58
C GLU A 109 -12.39 23.92 9.75
N SER A 110 -11.41 24.44 9.16
CA SER A 110 -11.60 25.62 8.32
C SER A 110 -12.29 25.28 7.04
#